data_f85bb42cb6d8a786c04d3ee0dd18d159
#
_entry.id   f85bb42cb6d8a786c04d3ee0dd18d159
#
_cell.length_a   1.000
_cell.length_b   1.000
_cell.length_c   1.000
_cell.angle_alpha   90.00
_cell.angle_beta   90.00
_cell.angle_gamma   90.00
#
_symmetry.space_group_name_H-M   'P 1'
#
loop_
_entity.id
_entity.type
_entity.pdbx_description
1 polymer ?
#
loop_
_entity_poly.entity_id
_entity_poly.type
_entity_poly.pdbx_seq_one_letter_code
_entity_poly.pdbx_strand_id
1 'polypeptide(L)'
;KEAEENLNKIREVKERADKENEEKKKQVILEAENQGKKRIEEALLLAEKEKEEILLKAQKDAEIIKEKEKERTERTLIENSFVLAESILKENIDEEKNKKVTEEFLRKI
;
A
#
# COMPACT_ATOMS: atom_id res chain seq x y z
N LYS A 1 18.28 76.94 -16.34
CA LYS A 1 17.71 76.67 -15.01
C LYS A 1 16.50 75.72 -15.04
N GLU A 2 15.51 75.99 -15.90
CA GLU A 2 14.29 75.15 -16.04
C GLU A 2 14.64 73.76 -16.58
N ALA A 3 15.54 73.66 -17.54
CA ALA A 3 15.94 72.40 -18.14
C ALA A 3 16.71 71.51 -17.11
N GLU A 4 17.51 72.09 -16.27
CA GLU A 4 18.23 71.35 -15.20
C GLU A 4 17.31 70.88 -14.08
N GLU A 5 16.33 71.72 -13.67
CA GLU A 5 15.30 71.35 -12.69
C GLU A 5 14.40 70.23 -13.23
N ASN A 6 14.00 70.29 -14.49
CA ASN A 6 13.20 69.23 -15.14
C ASN A 6 13.99 67.94 -15.25
N LEU A 7 15.26 68.00 -15.58
CA LEU A 7 16.12 66.85 -15.65
C LEU A 7 16.33 66.17 -14.30
N ASN A 8 16.46 66.98 -13.22
CA ASN A 8 16.54 66.48 -11.85
C ASN A 8 15.25 65.81 -11.41
N LYS A 9 14.09 66.39 -11.77
CA LYS A 9 12.79 65.78 -11.49
C LYS A 9 12.61 64.45 -12.19
N ILE A 10 13.01 64.34 -13.44
CA ILE A 10 12.97 63.10 -14.22
C ILE A 10 13.87 62.01 -13.57
N ARG A 11 15.06 62.39 -13.13
CA ARG A 11 15.97 61.46 -12.42
C ARG A 11 15.37 60.97 -11.11
N GLU A 12 14.76 61.86 -10.32
CA GLU A 12 14.12 61.54 -9.03
C GLU A 12 12.96 60.56 -9.27
N VAL A 13 12.13 60.83 -10.26
CA VAL A 13 10.99 59.92 -10.62
C VAL A 13 11.51 58.57 -11.07
N LYS A 14 12.52 58.52 -11.87
CA LYS A 14 13.15 57.29 -12.33
C LYS A 14 13.74 56.48 -11.18
N GLU A 15 14.49 57.13 -10.28
CA GLU A 15 15.05 56.48 -9.10
C GLU A 15 13.98 55.90 -8.18
N ARG A 16 12.84 56.62 -7.98
CA ARG A 16 11.71 56.08 -7.21
C ARG A 16 11.06 54.90 -7.88
N ALA A 17 10.86 54.97 -9.19
CA ALA A 17 10.27 53.89 -9.93
C ALA A 17 11.17 52.65 -9.90
N ASP A 18 12.48 52.82 -10.03
CA ASP A 18 13.44 51.70 -9.96
C ASP A 18 13.46 51.07 -8.56
N LYS A 19 13.41 51.87 -7.51
CA LYS A 19 13.30 51.37 -6.13
C LYS A 19 12.01 50.60 -5.87
N GLU A 20 10.89 51.19 -6.28
CA GLU A 20 9.56 50.53 -6.15
C GLU A 20 9.50 49.22 -6.92
N ASN A 21 10.07 49.17 -8.11
CA ASN A 21 10.11 47.96 -8.92
C ASN A 21 11.00 46.89 -8.30
N GLU A 22 12.14 47.27 -7.72
CA GLU A 22 13.01 46.34 -6.99
C GLU A 22 12.32 45.78 -5.76
N GLU A 23 11.64 46.61 -4.97
CA GLU A 23 10.88 46.17 -3.80
C GLU A 23 9.74 45.24 -4.17
N LYS A 24 8.99 45.54 -5.23
CA LYS A 24 7.92 44.67 -5.75
C LYS A 24 8.49 43.34 -6.21
N LYS A 25 9.62 43.36 -6.90
CA LYS A 25 10.32 42.14 -7.33
C LYS A 25 10.75 41.27 -6.15
N LYS A 26 11.29 41.88 -5.11
CA LYS A 26 11.66 41.17 -3.87
C LYS A 26 10.47 40.55 -3.18
N GLN A 27 9.34 41.30 -3.10
CA GLN A 27 8.09 40.80 -2.50
C GLN A 27 7.51 39.61 -3.30
N VAL A 28 7.49 39.72 -4.61
CA VAL A 28 7.02 38.63 -5.48
C VAL A 28 7.87 37.36 -5.32
N ILE A 29 9.17 37.53 -5.26
CA ILE A 29 10.09 36.40 -5.04
C ILE A 29 9.86 35.78 -3.66
N LEU A 30 9.74 36.60 -2.61
CA LEU A 30 9.46 36.12 -1.26
C LEU A 30 8.13 35.37 -1.15
N GLU A 31 7.07 35.91 -1.75
CA GLU A 31 5.79 35.23 -1.81
C GLU A 31 5.85 33.90 -2.56
N ALA A 32 6.56 33.89 -3.70
CA ALA A 32 6.75 32.66 -4.47
C ALA A 32 7.51 31.59 -3.69
N GLU A 33 8.55 31.98 -2.97
CA GLU A 33 9.31 31.09 -2.08
C GLU A 33 8.44 30.55 -0.94
N ASN A 34 7.65 31.41 -0.30
CA ASN A 34 6.74 31.02 0.78
C ASN A 34 5.63 30.09 0.29
N GLN A 35 5.04 30.37 -0.87
CA GLN A 35 4.05 29.49 -1.48
C GLN A 35 4.66 28.16 -1.89
N GLY A 36 5.89 28.19 -2.42
CA GLY A 36 6.62 26.98 -2.77
C GLY A 36 6.88 26.09 -1.55
N LYS A 37 7.31 26.68 -0.44
CA LYS A 37 7.51 25.95 0.83
C LYS A 37 6.22 25.35 1.35
N LYS A 38 5.12 26.11 1.34
CA LYS A 38 3.79 25.60 1.75
C LYS A 38 3.34 24.43 0.90
N ARG A 39 3.51 24.50 -0.41
CA ARG A 39 3.16 23.41 -1.33
C ARG A 39 3.97 22.16 -1.07
N ILE A 40 5.25 22.31 -0.79
CA ILE A 40 6.13 21.19 -0.44
C ILE A 40 5.69 20.56 0.88
N GLU A 41 5.40 21.36 1.90
CA GLU A 41 4.91 20.86 3.19
C GLU A 41 3.57 20.13 3.06
N GLU A 42 2.63 20.70 2.31
CA GLU A 42 1.34 20.06 2.03
C GLU A 42 1.51 18.75 1.26
N ALA A 43 2.37 18.75 0.25
CA ALA A 43 2.67 17.54 -0.53
C ALA A 43 3.32 16.45 0.32
N LEU A 44 4.23 16.81 1.23
CA LEU A 44 4.85 15.88 2.17
C LEU A 44 3.84 15.29 3.15
N LEU A 45 2.95 16.12 3.71
CA LEU A 45 1.89 15.66 4.60
C LEU A 45 0.93 14.71 3.89
N LEU A 46 0.57 15.02 2.64
CA LEU A 46 -0.30 14.19 1.83
C LEU A 46 0.36 12.85 1.48
N ALA A 47 1.63 12.88 1.12
CA ALA A 47 2.41 11.68 0.86
C ALA A 47 2.55 10.77 2.10
N GLU A 48 2.77 11.36 3.26
CA GLU A 48 2.82 10.64 4.54
C GLU A 48 1.49 9.97 4.87
N LYS A 49 0.39 10.69 4.68
CA LYS A 49 -0.96 10.17 4.88
C LYS A 49 -1.29 9.03 3.93
N GLU A 50 -0.97 9.18 2.64
CA GLU A 50 -1.14 8.12 1.65
C GLU A 50 -0.29 6.88 1.98
N LYS A 51 0.93 7.09 2.43
CA LYS A 51 1.82 6.02 2.88
C LYS A 51 1.20 5.23 4.03
N GLU A 52 0.66 5.92 5.04
CA GLU A 52 -0.01 5.27 6.17
C GLU A 52 -1.24 4.47 5.73
N GLU A 53 -2.05 5.04 4.83
CA GLU A 53 -3.23 4.36 4.27
C GLU A 53 -2.83 3.10 3.49
N ILE A 54 -1.78 3.18 2.67
CA ILE A 54 -1.26 2.05 1.91
C ILE A 54 -0.75 0.95 2.85
N LEU A 55 0.00 1.31 3.88
CA LEU A 55 0.51 0.37 4.88
C LEU A 55 -0.62 -0.32 5.64
N LEU A 56 -1.62 0.44 6.07
CA LEU A 56 -2.81 -0.12 6.75
C LEU A 56 -3.57 -1.09 5.87
N LYS A 57 -3.77 -0.73 4.61
CA LYS A 57 -4.44 -1.59 3.63
C LYS A 57 -3.63 -2.86 3.38
N ALA A 58 -2.31 -2.74 3.22
CA ALA A 58 -1.42 -3.88 3.03
C ALA A 58 -1.46 -4.84 4.23
N GLN A 59 -1.49 -4.31 5.46
CA GLN A 59 -1.63 -5.12 6.67
C GLN A 59 -2.96 -5.87 6.72
N LYS A 60 -4.06 -5.19 6.40
CA LYS A 60 -5.40 -5.82 6.34
C LYS A 60 -5.45 -6.91 5.27
N ASP A 61 -4.91 -6.63 4.09
CA ASP A 61 -4.87 -7.60 3.00
C ASP A 61 -4.01 -8.82 3.37
N ALA A 62 -2.88 -8.59 4.04
CA ALA A 62 -2.03 -9.67 4.54
C ALA A 62 -2.74 -10.53 5.59
N GLU A 63 -3.48 -9.93 6.51
CA GLU A 63 -4.27 -10.66 7.50
C GLU A 63 -5.38 -11.50 6.85
N ILE A 64 -6.08 -10.95 5.86
CA ILE A 64 -7.12 -11.66 5.11
C ILE A 64 -6.52 -12.84 4.35
N ILE A 65 -5.39 -12.65 3.69
CA ILE A 65 -4.70 -13.72 2.97
C ILE A 65 -4.26 -14.82 3.93
N LYS A 66 -3.70 -14.45 5.08
CA LYS A 66 -3.27 -15.38 6.12
C LYS A 66 -4.43 -16.21 6.66
N GLU A 67 -5.57 -15.59 6.91
CA GLU A 67 -6.78 -16.25 7.37
C GLU A 67 -7.34 -17.22 6.32
N LYS A 68 -7.40 -16.80 5.07
CA LYS A 68 -7.84 -17.65 3.94
C LYS A 68 -6.91 -18.85 3.73
N GLU A 69 -5.61 -18.65 3.81
CA GLU A 69 -4.64 -19.74 3.70
C GLU A 69 -4.76 -20.73 4.86
N LYS A 70 -5.02 -20.23 6.06
CA LYS A 70 -5.26 -21.07 7.24
C LYS A 70 -6.52 -21.93 7.04
N GLU A 71 -7.62 -21.34 6.63
CA GLU A 71 -8.88 -22.05 6.35
C GLU A 71 -8.71 -23.10 5.24
N ARG A 72 -8.00 -22.74 4.18
CA ARG A 72 -7.71 -23.64 3.07
C ARG A 72 -6.86 -24.82 3.52
N THR A 73 -5.83 -24.56 4.31
CA THR A 73 -4.97 -25.61 4.87
C THR A 73 -5.75 -26.55 5.79
N GLU A 74 -6.61 -26.01 6.65
CA GLU A 74 -7.49 -26.80 7.51
C GLU A 74 -8.45 -27.69 6.69
N ARG A 75 -9.09 -27.13 5.65
CA ARG A 75 -9.94 -27.89 4.74
C ARG A 75 -9.20 -29.01 4.04
N THR A 76 -8.04 -28.73 3.50
CA THR A 76 -7.21 -29.72 2.82
C THR A 76 -6.78 -30.82 3.77
N LEU A 77 -6.41 -30.46 5.00
CA LEU A 77 -6.06 -31.43 6.04
C LEU A 77 -7.23 -32.35 6.39
N ILE A 78 -8.42 -31.79 6.56
CA ILE A 78 -9.64 -32.56 6.84
C ILE A 78 -9.98 -33.50 5.68
N GLU A 79 -9.97 -33.01 4.44
CA GLU A 79 -10.22 -33.80 3.25
C GLU A 79 -9.22 -34.96 3.11
N ASN A 80 -7.94 -34.69 3.29
CA ASN A 80 -6.89 -35.72 3.25
C ASN A 80 -7.05 -36.73 4.39
N SER A 81 -7.47 -36.28 5.56
CA SER A 81 -7.75 -37.16 6.70
C SER A 81 -8.91 -38.10 6.41
N PHE A 82 -9.99 -37.60 5.77
CA PHE A 82 -11.11 -38.43 5.36
C PHE A 82 -10.71 -39.46 4.31
N VAL A 83 -9.95 -39.05 3.30
CA VAL A 83 -9.46 -39.95 2.25
C VAL A 83 -8.58 -41.03 2.85
N LEU A 84 -7.69 -40.68 3.78
CA LEU A 84 -6.83 -41.62 4.47
C LEU A 84 -7.65 -42.61 5.33
N ALA A 85 -8.63 -42.10 6.07
CA ALA A 85 -9.52 -42.94 6.89
C ALA A 85 -10.32 -43.92 6.02
N GLU A 86 -10.85 -43.47 4.90
CA GLU A 86 -11.56 -44.35 3.94
C GLU A 86 -10.62 -45.42 3.38
N SER A 87 -9.39 -45.07 3.03
CA SER A 87 -8.38 -46.04 2.55
C SER A 87 -8.07 -47.10 3.59
N ILE A 88 -7.88 -46.69 4.84
CA ILE A 88 -7.60 -47.61 5.95
C ILE A 88 -8.78 -48.54 6.20
N LEU A 89 -10.01 -48.02 6.23
CA LEU A 89 -11.21 -48.83 6.42
C LEU A 89 -11.40 -49.82 5.27
N LYS A 90 -11.16 -49.39 4.06
CA LYS A 90 -11.26 -50.22 2.87
C LYS A 90 -10.24 -51.40 2.90
N GLU A 91 -9.00 -51.11 3.26
CA GLU A 91 -7.98 -52.15 3.44
C GLU A 91 -8.36 -53.15 4.53
N ASN A 92 -8.85 -52.65 5.68
CA ASN A 92 -9.30 -53.53 6.75
C ASN A 92 -10.50 -54.40 6.36
N ILE A 93 -11.43 -53.86 5.62
CA ILE A 93 -12.57 -54.61 5.10
C ILE A 93 -12.10 -55.69 4.09
N ASP A 94 -11.19 -55.33 3.22
CA ASP A 94 -10.61 -56.28 2.24
C ASP A 94 -9.82 -57.37 2.93
N GLU A 95 -9.02 -57.06 3.95
CA GLU A 95 -8.31 -58.04 4.77
C GLU A 95 -9.26 -58.98 5.53
N GLU A 96 -10.33 -58.46 6.11
CA GLU A 96 -11.37 -59.24 6.78
C GLU A 96 -12.09 -60.14 5.80
N LYS A 97 -12.46 -59.63 4.63
CA LYS A 97 -13.05 -60.41 3.56
C LYS A 97 -12.12 -61.55 3.08
N ASN A 98 -10.89 -61.25 2.84
CA ASN A 98 -9.89 -62.23 2.43
C ASN A 98 -9.71 -63.28 3.51
N LYS A 99 -9.67 -62.90 4.75
CA LYS A 99 -9.59 -63.78 5.89
C LYS A 99 -10.78 -64.74 5.97
N LYS A 100 -11.99 -64.22 5.82
CA LYS A 100 -13.24 -64.99 5.80
C LYS A 100 -13.26 -65.99 4.63
N VAL A 101 -12.91 -65.51 3.44
CA VAL A 101 -12.85 -66.38 2.26
C VAL A 101 -11.84 -67.51 2.42
N THR A 102 -10.67 -67.20 3.00
CA THR A 102 -9.65 -68.19 3.31
C THR A 102 -10.10 -69.20 4.34
N GLU A 103 -10.76 -68.72 5.41
CA GLU A 103 -11.31 -69.62 6.45
C GLU A 103 -12.43 -70.53 5.88
N GLU A 104 -13.32 -70.03 5.04
CA GLU A 104 -14.36 -70.78 4.38
C GLU A 104 -13.76 -71.84 3.42
N PHE A 105 -12.72 -71.45 2.69
CA PHE A 105 -12.03 -72.38 1.83
C PHE A 105 -11.36 -73.51 2.62
N LEU A 106 -10.71 -73.18 3.73
CA LEU A 106 -10.12 -74.19 4.62
C LEU A 106 -11.13 -75.11 5.27
N ARG A 107 -12.35 -74.64 5.55
CA ARG A 107 -13.46 -75.47 6.10
C ARG A 107 -14.00 -76.45 5.10
N LYS A 108 -13.94 -76.14 3.80
CA LYS A 108 -14.41 -77.01 2.71
C LYS A 108 -13.43 -78.09 2.30
N ILE A 109 -12.19 -77.93 2.71
CA ILE A 109 -11.15 -78.92 2.51
C ILE A 109 -11.14 -79.92 3.68
#